data_247abbc995ad375baf866a39eb2f0de7
#
_entry.id   247abbc995ad375baf866a39eb2f0de7
#
_cell.length_a   1.000
_cell.length_b   1.000
_cell.length_c   1.000
_cell.angle_alpha   90.00
_cell.angle_beta   90.00
_cell.angle_gamma   90.00
#
_symmetry.space_group_name_H-M   'P 1'
#
loop_
_entity.id
_entity.type
_entity.pdbx_description
1 polymer ?
#
loop_
_entity_poly.entity_id
_entity_poly.type
_entity_poly.pdbx_seq_one_letter_code
_entity_poly.pdbx_strand_id
1 'polypeptide(L)'
;MIIKLGDTITDEKGRNGELNSIGIATDKSDPAGELGLQAKEYDTDLNYTGAITFGDNWCYFYQIRKVNNTDINIDLTDWIGF
;
A
#
# COMPACT_ATOMS: atom_id res chain seq x y z
N MET A 1 -1.15 -8.31 6.09
CA MET A 1 0.21 -8.32 5.52
C MET A 1 0.99 -7.13 6.05
N ILE A 2 2.16 -7.37 6.56
CA ILE A 2 3.01 -6.29 7.07
C ILE A 2 3.94 -5.83 5.95
N ILE A 3 3.93 -4.53 5.67
CA ILE A 3 4.91 -3.88 4.79
C ILE A 3 5.76 -2.94 5.64
N LYS A 4 7.00 -2.77 5.27
CA LYS A 4 7.92 -1.89 6.01
C LYS A 4 8.88 -1.18 5.06
N LEU A 5 9.39 -0.04 5.50
CA LEU A 5 10.36 0.72 4.71
C LEU A 5 11.55 -0.16 4.36
N GLY A 6 11.98 -0.09 3.11
CA GLY A 6 13.06 -0.90 2.57
C GLY A 6 12.59 -2.14 1.82
N ASP A 7 11.34 -2.56 1.98
CA ASP A 7 10.80 -3.67 1.20
C ASP A 7 10.77 -3.32 -0.29
N THR A 8 10.97 -4.31 -1.14
CA THR A 8 10.78 -4.16 -2.57
C THR A 8 9.31 -4.37 -2.90
N ILE A 9 8.70 -3.36 -3.51
CA ILE A 9 7.27 -3.38 -3.85
C ILE A 9 7.13 -3.49 -5.36
N THR A 10 6.21 -4.32 -5.81
CA THR A 10 5.77 -4.38 -7.20
C THR A 10 4.27 -4.14 -7.24
N ASP A 11 3.83 -3.20 -8.07
CA ASP A 11 2.41 -2.86 -8.19
C ASP A 11 1.72 -3.64 -9.32
N GLU A 12 0.44 -3.38 -9.49
CA GLU A 12 -0.38 -4.04 -10.50
C GLU A 12 0.05 -3.75 -11.94
N LYS A 13 0.80 -2.67 -12.15
CA LYS A 13 1.35 -2.29 -13.46
C LYS A 13 2.73 -2.87 -13.72
N GLY A 14 3.26 -3.66 -12.78
CA GLY A 14 4.60 -4.23 -12.87
C GLY A 14 5.73 -3.27 -12.51
N ARG A 15 5.42 -2.08 -12.03
CA ARG A 15 6.44 -1.14 -11.55
C ARG A 15 6.98 -1.62 -10.23
N ASN A 16 8.28 -1.50 -10.02
CA ASN A 16 8.87 -1.91 -8.75
C ASN A 16 9.83 -0.85 -8.22
N GLY A 17 10.08 -0.92 -6.94
CA GLY A 17 10.97 -0.01 -6.26
C GLY A 17 11.01 -0.28 -4.78
N GLU A 18 11.93 0.39 -4.10
CA GLU A 18 12.06 0.29 -2.65
C GLU A 18 11.00 1.14 -1.96
N LEU A 19 10.28 0.55 -1.02
CA LEU A 19 9.29 1.24 -0.22
C LEU A 19 9.96 2.33 0.62
N ASN A 20 9.59 3.58 0.38
CA ASN A 20 10.20 4.73 1.03
C ASN A 20 9.24 5.61 1.82
N SER A 21 7.94 5.41 1.68
CA SER A 21 6.97 6.00 2.59
C SER A 21 5.67 5.18 2.64
N ILE A 22 5.02 5.20 3.80
CA ILE A 22 3.73 4.54 4.01
C ILE A 22 2.80 5.60 4.60
N GLY A 23 1.77 5.94 3.85
CA GLY A 23 0.75 6.88 4.29
C GLY A 23 -0.56 6.16 4.56
N ILE A 24 -1.19 6.49 5.68
CA ILE A 24 -2.43 5.86 6.13
C ILE A 24 -3.52 6.93 6.12
N ALA A 25 -4.56 6.70 5.32
CA ALA A 25 -5.70 7.59 5.32
C ALA A 25 -6.52 7.41 6.59
N THR A 26 -7.09 8.49 7.09
CA THR A 26 -7.96 8.42 8.27
C THR A 26 -9.39 8.11 7.90
N ASP A 27 -9.76 8.31 6.64
CA ASP A 27 -11.12 8.06 6.15
C ASP A 27 -11.10 6.99 5.06
N LYS A 28 -11.81 5.91 5.30
CA LYS A 28 -11.93 4.80 4.36
C LYS A 28 -12.54 5.21 3.03
N SER A 29 -13.36 6.24 3.02
CA SER A 29 -14.01 6.73 1.79
C SER A 29 -13.06 7.49 0.88
N ASP A 30 -11.87 7.85 1.36
CA ASP A 30 -10.89 8.61 0.59
C ASP A 30 -9.50 7.95 0.71
N PRO A 31 -9.29 6.85 0.00
CA PRO A 31 -8.04 6.08 0.12
C PRO A 31 -6.81 6.83 -0.37
N ALA A 32 -6.99 7.88 -1.18
CA ALA A 32 -5.90 8.67 -1.75
C ALA A 32 -5.82 10.06 -1.14
N GLY A 33 -6.69 10.37 -0.19
CA GLY A 33 -6.80 11.71 0.36
C GLY A 33 -5.68 12.06 1.31
N GLU A 34 -6.01 12.92 2.26
CA GLU A 34 -5.04 13.30 3.27
C GLU A 34 -4.65 12.10 4.11
N LEU A 35 -3.37 11.83 4.15
CA LEU A 35 -2.84 10.72 4.91
C LEU A 35 -2.76 11.12 6.37
N GLY A 36 -3.45 10.38 7.22
CA GLY A 36 -3.48 10.69 8.64
C GLY A 36 -2.16 10.47 9.33
N LEU A 37 -1.42 9.45 8.92
CA LEU A 37 -0.17 9.09 9.56
C LEU A 37 0.85 8.62 8.53
N GLN A 38 2.11 8.91 8.83
CA GLN A 38 3.24 8.30 8.16
C GLN A 38 3.78 7.21 9.08
N ALA A 39 4.06 6.05 8.52
CA ALA A 39 4.51 4.91 9.30
C ALA A 39 5.80 4.32 8.72
N LYS A 40 6.57 3.64 9.56
CA LYS A 40 7.74 2.87 9.12
C LYS A 40 7.36 1.46 8.71
N GLU A 41 6.31 0.92 9.30
CA GLU A 41 5.71 -0.36 8.94
C GLU A 41 4.22 -0.28 9.16
N TYR A 42 3.48 -1.09 8.43
CA TYR A 42 2.03 -1.11 8.58
C TYR A 42 1.43 -2.42 8.11
N ASP A 43 0.40 -2.87 8.82
CA ASP A 43 -0.39 -4.02 8.40
C ASP A 43 -1.52 -3.55 7.49
N THR A 44 -1.37 -3.77 6.20
CA THR A 44 -2.35 -3.32 5.21
C THR A 44 -3.70 -4.03 5.35
N ASP A 45 -3.74 -5.18 6.03
CA ASP A 45 -4.99 -5.90 6.26
C ASP A 45 -5.88 -5.20 7.30
N LEU A 46 -5.31 -4.31 8.10
CA LEU A 46 -6.03 -3.56 9.11
C LEU A 46 -6.58 -2.23 8.60
N ASN A 47 -6.07 -1.74 7.48
CA ASN A 47 -6.50 -0.46 6.93
C ASN A 47 -6.49 -0.53 5.40
N TYR A 48 -7.65 -0.38 4.81
CA TYR A 48 -7.79 -0.40 3.37
C TYR A 48 -7.43 0.93 2.72
N THR A 49 -7.41 1.99 3.50
CA THR A 49 -7.19 3.33 2.99
C THR A 49 -5.76 3.73 3.24
N GLY A 50 -4.95 3.70 2.24
CA GLY A 50 -3.58 4.11 2.35
C GLY A 50 -2.88 4.04 1.02
N ALA A 51 -1.72 4.65 0.98
CA ALA A 51 -0.89 4.68 -0.21
C ALA A 51 0.57 4.61 0.19
N ILE A 52 1.38 4.18 -0.73
CA ILE A 52 2.82 4.08 -0.52
C ILE A 52 3.55 4.79 -1.65
N THR A 53 4.78 5.19 -1.37
CA THR A 53 5.74 5.51 -2.41
C THR A 53 6.84 4.46 -2.42
N PHE A 54 7.26 4.06 -3.62
CA PHE A 54 8.28 3.05 -3.83
C PHE A 54 9.13 3.43 -5.03
N GLY A 55 10.40 3.69 -4.80
CA GLY A 55 11.23 4.34 -5.80
C GLY A 55 10.64 5.69 -6.19
N ASP A 56 10.44 5.93 -7.48
CA ASP A 56 9.81 7.14 -8.02
C ASP A 56 8.32 6.97 -8.29
N ASN A 57 7.73 5.88 -7.80
CA ASN A 57 6.34 5.54 -8.06
C ASN A 57 5.51 5.65 -6.79
N TRP A 58 4.18 5.63 -6.96
CA TRP A 58 3.26 5.51 -5.85
C TRP A 58 2.08 4.64 -6.23
N CYS A 59 1.46 4.00 -5.24
CA CYS A 59 0.21 3.27 -5.46
C CYS A 59 -0.58 3.17 -4.16
N TYR A 60 -1.85 2.79 -4.30
CA TYR A 60 -2.67 2.44 -3.14
C TYR A 60 -2.33 1.05 -2.61
N PHE A 61 -2.68 0.76 -1.38
CA PHE A 61 -2.45 -0.56 -0.79
C PHE A 61 -3.03 -1.69 -1.65
N TYR A 62 -4.24 -1.50 -2.20
CA TYR A 62 -4.88 -2.55 -2.99
C TYR A 62 -4.20 -2.81 -4.33
N GLN A 63 -3.30 -1.93 -4.75
CA GLN A 63 -2.56 -2.08 -6.01
C GLN A 63 -1.23 -2.81 -5.85
N ILE A 64 -0.85 -3.16 -4.62
CA ILE A 64 0.38 -3.92 -4.37
C ILE A 64 0.17 -5.37 -4.82
N ARG A 65 1.10 -5.91 -5.59
CA ARG A 65 1.04 -7.28 -6.10
C ARG A 65 2.15 -8.17 -5.60
N LYS A 66 3.32 -7.61 -5.27
CA LYS A 66 4.44 -8.35 -4.71
C LYS A 66 5.12 -7.53 -3.63
N VAL A 67 5.58 -8.22 -2.60
CA VAL A 67 6.45 -7.66 -1.57
C VAL A 67 7.67 -8.58 -1.46
N ASN A 68 8.86 -8.02 -1.70
CA ASN A 68 10.12 -8.77 -1.72
C ASN A 68 10.06 -9.99 -2.66
N ASN A 69 9.47 -9.78 -3.86
CA ASN A 69 9.29 -10.79 -4.90
C ASN A 69 8.36 -11.94 -4.52
N THR A 70 7.64 -11.82 -3.41
CA THR A 70 6.61 -12.78 -3.02
C THR A 70 5.25 -12.25 -3.48
N ASP A 71 4.53 -13.05 -4.25
CA ASP A 71 3.19 -12.70 -4.68
C ASP A 71 2.26 -12.57 -3.48
N ILE A 72 1.44 -11.52 -3.51
CA ILE A 72 0.39 -11.32 -2.52
C ILE A 72 -0.97 -11.39 -3.21
N ASN A 73 -1.94 -11.90 -2.48
CA ASN A 73 -3.31 -11.97 -2.95
C ASN A 73 -4.17 -11.05 -2.08
N ILE A 74 -4.65 -9.96 -2.68
CA ILE A 74 -5.54 -9.03 -2.00
C ILE A 74 -6.97 -9.40 -2.36
N ASP A 75 -7.78 -9.67 -1.35
CA ASP A 75 -9.20 -9.88 -1.55
C ASP A 75 -9.89 -8.53 -1.74
N LEU A 76 -10.17 -8.19 -2.98
CA LEU A 76 -10.76 -6.90 -3.33
C LEU A 76 -12.20 -6.77 -2.85
N THR A 77 -12.83 -7.85 -2.40
CA THR A 77 -14.18 -7.73 -1.85
C THR A 77 -14.21 -6.91 -0.57
N ASP A 78 -13.10 -6.89 0.17
CA ASP A 78 -12.97 -6.08 1.38
C ASP A 78 -12.80 -4.59 1.08
N TRP A 79 -12.61 -4.24 -0.19
CA TRP A 79 -12.40 -2.85 -0.63
C TRP A 79 -13.67 -2.21 -1.20
N ILE A 80 -14.80 -2.89 -1.05
CA ILE A 80 -16.09 -2.35 -1.49
C ILE A 80 -16.40 -1.09 -0.69
N GLY A 81 -16.76 -0.01 -1.41
CA GLY A 81 -17.06 1.26 -0.78
C GLY A 81 -16.02 2.33 -1.03
N PHE A 82 -14.98 1.97 -1.73
CA PHE A 82 -14.07 2.97 -2.27
C PHE A 82 -14.72 3.73 -3.42
#